data_f1fbc7a8dc1acf405bf2db6b4125da7f
#
_entry.id   f1fbc7a8dc1acf405bf2db6b4125da7f
#
_cell.length_a   1.000
_cell.length_b   1.000
_cell.length_c   1.000
_cell.angle_alpha   90.00
_cell.angle_beta   90.00
_cell.angle_gamma   90.00
#
_symmetry.space_group_name_H-M   'P 1'
#
loop_
_entity.id
_entity.type
_entity.pdbx_description
1 polymer ?
#
loop_
_entity_poly.entity_id
_entity_poly.type
_entity_poly.pdbx_seq_one_letter_code
_entity_poly.pdbx_strand_id
1 'polypeptide(L)'
;MGRSERIVETFPARQGTGIEALPDPAALIVGVGPVIRSVQTGSVTLEDFPATPSLEASFPLSPTVALTKTLLSSVGYGGFGVVIETGGDDTDETMCTCVIDGGGTDVTFLRFDDDLRLVAHAMVMEFSSGVITQPVSIPIALADTGDTATINAVDVNKTIIIPNGVAVEFNSRDFEDFSVWWVLTDSTTVTATRNTSGSPVTATATVLEFL
;
A
#
# COMPACT_ATOMS: atom_id res chain seq x y z
N MET A 1 10.46 3.92 46.91
CA MET A 1 11.26 2.77 46.44
C MET A 1 10.34 1.56 46.44
N GLY A 2 9.72 1.24 45.31
CA GLY A 2 8.82 0.10 45.15
C GLY A 2 9.59 -1.03 44.47
N ARG A 3 9.69 -2.17 45.15
CA ARG A 3 10.26 -3.41 44.62
C ARG A 3 9.25 -4.02 43.64
N SER A 4 9.66 -4.22 42.38
CA SER A 4 8.93 -5.03 41.41
C SER A 4 9.18 -6.52 41.73
N GLU A 5 8.15 -7.19 42.20
CA GLU A 5 8.19 -8.64 42.32
C GLU A 5 7.95 -9.30 40.97
N ARG A 6 8.90 -10.05 40.50
CA ARG A 6 8.81 -10.90 39.30
C ARG A 6 8.05 -12.17 39.66
N ILE A 7 6.83 -12.33 39.17
CA ILE A 7 6.09 -13.59 39.27
C ILE A 7 6.75 -14.55 38.27
N VAL A 8 7.43 -15.58 38.79
CA VAL A 8 7.91 -16.70 37.99
C VAL A 8 6.84 -17.78 38.10
N GLU A 9 6.02 -17.93 37.06
CA GLU A 9 5.12 -19.08 36.97
C GLU A 9 5.94 -20.35 36.62
N THR A 10 6.06 -21.26 37.58
CA THR A 10 6.61 -22.61 37.37
C THR A 10 5.49 -23.51 36.87
N PHE A 11 5.52 -23.87 35.58
CA PHE A 11 4.65 -24.92 35.06
C PHE A 11 5.04 -26.28 35.63
N PRO A 12 4.08 -27.08 36.13
CA PRO A 12 4.38 -28.41 36.61
C PRO A 12 4.82 -29.30 35.45
N ALA A 13 5.96 -29.97 35.62
CA ALA A 13 6.45 -30.97 34.69
C ALA A 13 5.43 -32.14 34.59
N ARG A 14 4.78 -32.30 33.44
CA ARG A 14 3.98 -33.48 33.12
C ARG A 14 4.94 -34.66 32.95
N GLN A 15 4.92 -35.61 33.91
CA GLN A 15 5.50 -36.93 33.70
C GLN A 15 4.62 -37.71 32.71
N GLY A 16 4.98 -37.69 31.43
CA GLY A 16 4.42 -38.57 30.42
C GLY A 16 5.29 -39.78 30.25
N THR A 17 4.83 -40.95 30.70
CA THR A 17 5.40 -42.25 30.38
C THR A 17 4.92 -42.63 28.98
N GLY A 18 5.74 -42.40 27.99
CA GLY A 18 5.49 -42.81 26.61
C GLY A 18 6.38 -42.00 25.70
N ILE A 19 7.40 -42.61 25.10
CA ILE A 19 8.10 -42.04 23.94
C ILE A 19 7.14 -42.21 22.77
N GLU A 20 6.20 -41.28 22.62
CA GLU A 20 5.55 -41.11 21.33
C GLU A 20 6.63 -40.68 20.35
N ALA A 21 6.75 -41.41 19.25
CA ALA A 21 7.68 -41.09 18.19
C ALA A 21 7.43 -39.59 17.81
N LEU A 22 8.47 -38.78 17.89
CA LEU A 22 8.42 -37.41 17.45
C LEU A 22 7.88 -37.42 16.02
N PRO A 23 6.85 -36.63 15.70
CA PRO A 23 6.36 -36.51 14.34
C PRO A 23 7.55 -36.17 13.44
N ASP A 24 7.59 -36.79 12.27
CA ASP A 24 8.58 -36.54 11.22
C ASP A 24 8.90 -35.04 11.17
N PRO A 25 10.17 -34.61 11.32
CA PRO A 25 10.54 -33.22 11.27
C PRO A 25 10.12 -32.54 9.94
N ALA A 26 9.86 -33.33 8.89
CA ALA A 26 9.26 -32.82 7.65
C ALA A 26 7.75 -32.45 7.83
N ALA A 27 7.07 -32.99 8.85
CA ALA A 27 5.68 -32.64 9.15
C ALA A 27 5.55 -31.41 10.07
N LEU A 28 6.64 -30.89 10.59
CA LEU A 28 6.67 -29.69 11.43
C LEU A 28 6.98 -28.40 10.64
N ILE A 29 6.79 -28.37 9.32
CA ILE A 29 6.65 -27.13 8.58
C ILE A 29 5.22 -26.63 8.79
N VAL A 30 4.90 -26.27 10.02
CA VAL A 30 3.78 -25.41 10.36
C VAL A 30 4.00 -24.12 9.58
N GLY A 31 3.04 -23.79 8.73
CA GLY A 31 3.07 -22.72 7.75
C GLY A 31 4.01 -21.57 8.11
N VAL A 32 5.10 -21.48 7.38
CA VAL A 32 5.99 -20.32 7.49
C VAL A 32 5.17 -19.16 6.99
N GLY A 33 4.73 -18.30 7.89
CA GLY A 33 4.01 -17.08 7.54
C GLY A 33 4.80 -16.22 6.55
N PRO A 34 4.28 -15.06 6.15
CA PRO A 34 4.96 -14.19 5.21
C PRO A 34 6.41 -13.92 5.64
N VAL A 35 7.36 -14.18 4.75
CA VAL A 35 8.79 -13.94 5.01
C VAL A 35 9.22 -12.75 4.17
N ILE A 36 9.58 -11.65 4.83
CA ILE A 36 10.10 -10.45 4.17
C ILE A 36 11.50 -10.76 3.62
N ARG A 37 11.69 -10.50 2.35
CA ARG A 37 12.97 -10.62 1.65
C ARG A 37 13.77 -9.33 1.69
N SER A 38 13.09 -8.20 1.39
CA SER A 38 13.72 -6.89 1.38
C SER A 38 12.71 -5.79 1.74
N VAL A 39 13.23 -4.71 2.28
CA VAL A 39 12.49 -3.45 2.47
C VAL A 39 13.32 -2.34 1.84
N GLN A 40 12.71 -1.60 0.93
CA GLN A 40 13.32 -0.44 0.27
C GLN A 40 12.45 0.78 0.54
N THR A 41 13.07 1.91 0.80
CA THR A 41 12.38 3.18 0.99
C THR A 41 13.01 4.22 0.08
N GLY A 42 12.20 5.10 -0.44
CA GLY A 42 12.68 6.21 -1.26
C GLY A 42 11.73 7.38 -1.21
N SER A 43 12.18 8.49 -1.76
CA SER A 43 11.39 9.70 -1.89
C SER A 43 11.72 10.39 -3.21
N VAL A 44 10.75 11.14 -3.70
CA VAL A 44 10.90 12.00 -4.86
C VAL A 44 10.43 13.39 -4.51
N THR A 45 10.91 14.38 -5.26
CA THR A 45 10.36 15.73 -5.27
C THR A 45 9.66 15.96 -6.60
N LEU A 46 8.40 16.33 -6.54
CA LEU A 46 7.60 16.81 -7.64
C LEU A 46 7.64 18.34 -7.57
N GLU A 47 8.33 18.95 -8.53
CA GLU A 47 8.59 20.41 -8.53
C GLU A 47 7.37 21.19 -9.00
N ASP A 48 7.25 22.43 -8.52
CA ASP A 48 6.23 23.42 -8.90
C ASP A 48 6.76 24.46 -9.91
N PHE A 49 5.88 25.40 -10.31
CA PHE A 49 6.27 26.59 -11.03
C PHE A 49 6.98 27.59 -10.04
N PRO A 50 8.10 28.32 -10.36
CA PRO A 50 8.67 28.53 -11.70
C PRO A 50 9.77 27.54 -12.11
N ALA A 51 10.04 26.50 -11.35
CA ALA A 51 10.89 25.42 -11.81
C ALA A 51 10.24 24.72 -13.03
N THR A 52 10.81 23.63 -13.53
CA THR A 52 10.13 22.82 -14.52
C THR A 52 9.09 21.99 -13.79
N PRO A 53 7.77 22.27 -13.94
CA PRO A 53 6.74 21.54 -13.24
C PRO A 53 6.83 20.05 -13.57
N SER A 54 6.63 19.19 -12.56
CA SER A 54 6.65 17.75 -12.77
C SER A 54 5.40 17.10 -12.19
N LEU A 55 4.62 16.50 -13.10
CA LEU A 55 3.46 15.68 -12.73
C LEU A 55 3.87 14.25 -12.35
N GLU A 56 5.07 13.86 -12.69
CA GLU A 56 5.60 12.53 -12.45
C GLU A 56 7.06 12.58 -11.99
N ALA A 57 7.41 11.74 -11.02
CA ALA A 57 8.78 11.50 -10.60
C ALA A 57 8.95 10.08 -10.10
N SER A 58 10.13 9.50 -10.27
CA SER A 58 10.41 8.13 -9.83
C SER A 58 11.74 8.01 -9.11
N PHE A 59 11.87 6.95 -8.29
CA PHE A 59 13.15 6.53 -7.75
C PHE A 59 13.40 5.05 -8.06
N PRO A 60 14.67 4.65 -8.34
CA PRO A 60 14.99 3.28 -8.71
C PRO A 60 14.96 2.34 -7.51
N LEU A 61 14.54 1.11 -7.75
CA LEU A 61 14.63 -0.01 -6.81
C LEU A 61 15.92 -0.82 -7.05
N SER A 62 16.66 -1.08 -5.98
CA SER A 62 17.87 -1.89 -6.05
C SER A 62 17.98 -2.80 -4.83
N PRO A 63 17.86 -4.13 -5.01
CA PRO A 63 17.56 -4.85 -6.24
C PRO A 63 16.14 -4.63 -6.76
N THR A 64 15.86 -5.02 -8.01
CA THR A 64 14.51 -5.10 -8.58
C THR A 64 13.64 -6.08 -7.80
N VAL A 65 12.32 -5.84 -7.80
CA VAL A 65 11.38 -6.62 -7.00
C VAL A 65 10.41 -7.43 -7.87
N ALA A 66 9.92 -8.53 -7.32
CA ALA A 66 8.89 -9.34 -7.98
C ALA A 66 7.49 -8.79 -7.65
N LEU A 67 6.79 -8.20 -8.61
CA LEU A 67 5.50 -7.52 -8.41
C LEU A 67 4.45 -8.39 -7.71
N THR A 68 4.42 -9.70 -8.01
CA THR A 68 3.47 -10.65 -7.41
C THR A 68 3.76 -10.99 -5.93
N LYS A 69 4.81 -10.43 -5.38
CA LYS A 69 5.25 -10.63 -3.98
C LYS A 69 5.62 -9.32 -3.31
N THR A 70 5.21 -8.20 -3.86
CA THR A 70 5.65 -6.89 -3.39
C THR A 70 4.47 -6.05 -2.93
N LEU A 71 4.54 -5.61 -1.68
CA LEU A 71 3.68 -4.59 -1.11
C LEU A 71 4.32 -3.23 -1.35
N LEU A 72 3.59 -2.34 -1.99
CA LEU A 72 3.88 -0.92 -2.04
C LEU A 72 3.00 -0.20 -1.01
N SER A 73 3.58 0.69 -0.26
CA SER A 73 2.85 1.59 0.64
C SER A 73 3.45 2.99 0.52
N SER A 74 2.64 3.97 0.21
CA SER A 74 3.02 5.35 0.38
C SER A 74 3.13 5.66 1.88
N VAL A 75 4.26 6.23 2.27
CA VAL A 75 4.49 6.65 3.66
C VAL A 75 3.92 8.05 3.82
N GLY A 76 2.73 8.12 4.38
CA GLY A 76 1.94 9.34 4.53
C GLY A 76 0.47 8.98 4.56
N TYR A 77 -0.39 9.86 5.02
CA TYR A 77 -1.82 9.61 5.10
C TYR A 77 -2.41 9.41 3.69
N GLY A 78 -2.69 8.15 3.32
CA GLY A 78 -3.49 7.81 2.15
C GLY A 78 -2.94 8.25 0.78
N GLY A 79 -1.61 8.43 0.64
CA GLY A 79 -0.99 8.96 -0.57
C GLY A 79 -0.69 10.44 -0.52
N PHE A 80 -0.90 11.08 0.64
CA PHE A 80 -0.48 12.47 0.83
C PHE A 80 1.05 12.58 0.85
N GLY A 81 1.58 13.42 -0.01
CA GLY A 81 2.97 13.84 0.07
C GLY A 81 3.19 14.82 1.24
N VAL A 82 4.44 15.07 1.55
CA VAL A 82 4.79 16.16 2.45
C VAL A 82 4.93 17.43 1.64
N VAL A 83 4.03 18.38 1.84
CA VAL A 83 4.12 19.72 1.25
C VAL A 83 5.27 20.46 1.90
N ILE A 84 6.23 20.95 1.09
CA ILE A 84 7.37 21.70 1.57
C ILE A 84 7.14 23.22 1.50
N GLU A 85 6.27 23.67 0.59
CA GLU A 85 5.96 25.09 0.42
C GLU A 85 4.46 25.34 0.61
N THR A 86 4.15 26.43 1.29
CA THR A 86 2.78 26.87 1.55
C THR A 86 2.46 28.01 0.60
N GLY A 87 1.57 27.79 -0.33
CA GLY A 87 1.14 28.81 -1.29
C GLY A 87 -0.17 28.50 -1.98
N GLY A 88 -0.50 27.25 -2.12
CA GLY A 88 -1.76 26.81 -2.66
C GLY A 88 -2.86 26.73 -1.61
N ASP A 89 -4.08 26.90 -2.01
CA ASP A 89 -5.28 26.80 -1.20
C ASP A 89 -6.12 25.56 -1.57
N ASP A 90 -5.63 24.72 -2.49
CA ASP A 90 -6.33 23.54 -2.97
C ASP A 90 -5.65 22.24 -2.46
N THR A 91 -6.47 21.29 -2.05
CA THR A 91 -5.99 20.07 -1.39
C THR A 91 -5.46 19.04 -2.39
N ASP A 92 -5.92 19.08 -3.63
CA ASP A 92 -5.50 18.22 -4.74
C ASP A 92 -4.01 18.38 -5.10
N GLU A 93 -3.45 19.58 -4.92
CA GLU A 93 -2.02 19.86 -5.10
C GLU A 93 -1.10 19.00 -4.22
N THR A 94 -1.64 18.51 -3.10
CA THR A 94 -0.91 17.68 -2.13
C THR A 94 -1.07 16.18 -2.37
N MET A 95 -1.84 15.78 -3.37
CA MET A 95 -2.22 14.39 -3.60
C MET A 95 -1.44 13.77 -4.73
N CYS A 96 -0.99 12.55 -4.50
CA CYS A 96 -0.35 11.73 -5.53
C CYS A 96 -0.67 10.25 -5.36
N THR A 97 -0.61 9.52 -6.45
CA THR A 97 -0.57 8.05 -6.43
C THR A 97 0.86 7.57 -6.53
N CYS A 98 1.12 6.33 -6.11
CA CYS A 98 2.37 5.67 -6.42
C CYS A 98 2.12 4.26 -6.95
N VAL A 99 2.96 3.86 -7.90
CA VAL A 99 2.93 2.53 -8.52
C VAL A 99 4.36 2.03 -8.69
N ILE A 100 4.52 0.71 -8.72
CA ILE A 100 5.78 0.09 -9.17
C ILE A 100 5.63 -0.19 -10.67
N ASP A 101 6.64 0.15 -11.46
CA ASP A 101 6.66 -0.13 -12.90
C ASP A 101 6.54 -1.64 -13.21
N GLY A 102 6.13 -1.99 -14.44
CA GLY A 102 5.92 -3.38 -14.85
C GLY A 102 7.18 -4.26 -14.80
N GLY A 103 8.37 -3.66 -14.70
CA GLY A 103 9.65 -4.35 -14.54
C GLY A 103 10.08 -4.55 -13.09
N GLY A 104 9.40 -3.94 -12.13
CA GLY A 104 9.80 -3.94 -10.72
C GLY A 104 11.09 -3.17 -10.47
N THR A 105 11.41 -2.18 -11.29
CA THR A 105 12.67 -1.44 -11.28
C THR A 105 12.55 -0.06 -10.64
N ASP A 106 11.37 0.55 -10.71
CA ASP A 106 11.16 1.91 -10.24
C ASP A 106 9.83 2.05 -9.49
N VAL A 107 9.80 2.95 -8.51
CA VAL A 107 8.55 3.46 -7.93
C VAL A 107 8.29 4.81 -8.56
N THR A 108 7.14 4.96 -9.20
CA THR A 108 6.70 6.18 -9.86
C THR A 108 5.57 6.80 -9.06
N PHE A 109 5.69 8.10 -8.82
CA PHE A 109 4.62 8.94 -8.26
C PHE A 109 4.01 9.77 -9.37
N LEU A 110 2.69 9.88 -9.35
CA LEU A 110 1.91 10.66 -10.30
C LEU A 110 0.96 11.58 -9.54
N ARG A 111 0.91 12.86 -9.95
CA ARG A 111 -0.10 13.84 -9.56
C ARG A 111 -0.67 14.50 -10.82
N PHE A 112 -1.78 15.19 -10.70
CA PHE A 112 -2.40 15.90 -11.81
C PHE A 112 -2.26 17.42 -11.71
N ASP A 113 -1.96 17.94 -10.52
CA ASP A 113 -1.72 19.35 -10.29
C ASP A 113 -0.25 19.60 -9.89
N ASP A 114 0.35 20.70 -10.35
CA ASP A 114 1.76 21.04 -10.19
C ASP A 114 2.01 22.42 -9.53
N ASP A 115 0.97 23.02 -8.97
CA ASP A 115 1.04 24.37 -8.36
C ASP A 115 1.78 24.38 -7.02
N LEU A 116 2.07 23.22 -6.43
CA LEU A 116 2.88 23.08 -5.23
C LEU A 116 4.04 22.12 -5.39
N ARG A 117 5.13 22.41 -4.69
CA ARG A 117 6.23 21.47 -4.54
C ARG A 117 5.88 20.38 -3.53
N LEU A 118 5.88 19.14 -4.00
CA LEU A 118 5.50 17.97 -3.23
C LEU A 118 6.68 17.03 -3.02
N VAL A 119 6.96 16.62 -1.79
CA VAL A 119 7.86 15.50 -1.49
C VAL A 119 7.06 14.28 -1.11
N ALA A 120 7.14 13.26 -1.93
CA ALA A 120 6.44 12.00 -1.74
C ALA A 120 7.40 10.89 -1.32
N HIS A 121 6.96 10.02 -0.42
CA HIS A 121 7.73 8.91 0.10
C HIS A 121 7.00 7.59 -0.14
N ALA A 122 7.74 6.52 -0.42
CA ALA A 122 7.20 5.18 -0.44
C ALA A 122 8.09 4.17 0.28
N MET A 123 7.45 3.11 0.75
CA MET A 123 8.09 1.90 1.24
C MET A 123 7.67 0.74 0.34
N VAL A 124 8.66 -0.02 -0.12
CA VAL A 124 8.47 -1.23 -0.92
C VAL A 124 8.95 -2.41 -0.09
N MET A 125 8.06 -3.35 0.16
CA MET A 125 8.35 -4.56 0.94
C MET A 125 8.19 -5.78 0.04
N GLU A 126 9.27 -6.48 -0.24
CA GLU A 126 9.24 -7.72 -1.02
C GLU A 126 9.22 -8.93 -0.09
N PHE A 127 8.35 -9.89 -0.38
CA PHE A 127 8.24 -11.17 0.34
C PHE A 127 8.90 -12.30 -0.46
N SER A 128 9.58 -13.20 0.21
CA SER A 128 10.09 -14.43 -0.42
C SER A 128 9.00 -15.49 -0.54
N SER A 129 8.04 -15.51 0.39
CA SER A 129 6.96 -16.50 0.45
C SER A 129 5.78 -16.01 1.28
N GLY A 130 4.68 -16.74 1.25
CA GLY A 130 3.53 -16.57 2.14
C GLY A 130 2.54 -15.51 1.71
N VAL A 131 2.79 -14.82 0.58
CA VAL A 131 1.86 -13.83 0.02
C VAL A 131 1.83 -13.88 -1.50
N ILE A 132 0.70 -13.43 -2.05
CA ILE A 132 0.56 -12.99 -3.44
C ILE A 132 0.08 -11.54 -3.41
N THR A 133 0.63 -10.70 -4.25
CA THR A 133 0.23 -9.29 -4.38
C THR A 133 -0.20 -8.97 -5.80
N GLN A 134 -1.18 -8.08 -5.93
CA GLN A 134 -1.70 -7.59 -7.20
C GLN A 134 -1.86 -6.07 -7.09
N PRO A 135 -1.10 -5.27 -7.86
CA PRO A 135 -1.32 -3.83 -7.93
C PRO A 135 -2.63 -3.54 -8.68
N VAL A 136 -3.36 -2.54 -8.20
CA VAL A 136 -4.65 -2.11 -8.76
C VAL A 136 -4.63 -0.60 -8.93
N SER A 137 -5.12 -0.13 -10.08
CA SER A 137 -5.37 1.27 -10.38
C SER A 137 -6.79 1.40 -10.93
N ILE A 138 -7.60 2.26 -10.32
CA ILE A 138 -9.00 2.48 -10.67
C ILE A 138 -9.20 3.98 -10.96
N PRO A 139 -9.42 4.36 -12.22
CA PRO A 139 -9.87 5.70 -12.55
C PRO A 139 -11.38 5.83 -12.27
N ILE A 140 -11.78 6.79 -11.46
CA ILE A 140 -13.18 7.12 -11.19
C ILE A 140 -13.48 8.42 -11.95
N ALA A 141 -14.32 8.33 -12.97
CA ALA A 141 -14.62 9.45 -13.85
C ALA A 141 -15.41 10.57 -13.15
N LEU A 142 -15.39 11.75 -13.75
CA LEU A 142 -16.28 12.86 -13.37
C LEU A 142 -17.74 12.38 -13.39
N ALA A 143 -18.48 12.74 -12.38
CA ALA A 143 -19.88 12.36 -12.13
C ALA A 143 -20.09 10.92 -11.59
N ASP A 144 -19.04 10.10 -11.51
CA ASP A 144 -19.13 8.78 -10.90
C ASP A 144 -18.68 8.82 -9.42
N THR A 145 -19.33 8.02 -8.60
CA THR A 145 -18.96 7.83 -7.18
C THR A 145 -18.20 6.54 -6.92
N GLY A 146 -17.84 5.80 -7.95
CA GLY A 146 -17.04 4.59 -7.81
C GLY A 146 -16.81 3.90 -9.14
N ASP A 147 -15.83 3.01 -9.17
CA ASP A 147 -15.53 2.12 -10.28
C ASP A 147 -14.89 0.84 -9.76
N THR A 148 -14.67 -0.15 -10.64
CA THR A 148 -14.18 -1.47 -10.30
C THR A 148 -12.97 -1.87 -11.14
N ALA A 149 -12.13 -2.74 -10.58
CA ALA A 149 -11.09 -3.43 -11.32
C ALA A 149 -11.19 -4.95 -11.14
N THR A 150 -10.92 -5.67 -12.23
CA THR A 150 -10.79 -7.13 -12.18
C THR A 150 -9.39 -7.51 -11.76
N ILE A 151 -9.28 -8.45 -10.80
CA ILE A 151 -8.04 -9.04 -10.31
C ILE A 151 -8.03 -10.55 -10.56
N ASN A 152 -6.87 -11.20 -10.42
CA ASN A 152 -6.84 -12.66 -10.34
C ASN A 152 -7.57 -13.13 -9.07
N ALA A 153 -8.21 -14.29 -9.14
CA ALA A 153 -8.99 -14.82 -8.03
C ALA A 153 -8.16 -14.99 -6.75
N VAL A 154 -8.72 -14.53 -5.63
CA VAL A 154 -8.14 -14.58 -4.29
C VAL A 154 -9.09 -15.24 -3.28
N ASP A 155 -8.56 -15.74 -2.17
CA ASP A 155 -9.37 -16.13 -1.01
C ASP A 155 -9.74 -14.86 -0.23
N VAL A 156 -11.02 -14.48 -0.26
CA VAL A 156 -11.52 -13.26 0.38
C VAL A 156 -11.30 -13.23 1.90
N ASN A 157 -11.16 -14.40 2.54
CA ASN A 157 -10.92 -14.50 3.98
C ASN A 157 -9.46 -14.31 4.36
N LYS A 158 -8.56 -14.31 3.36
CA LYS A 158 -7.11 -14.15 3.54
C LYS A 158 -6.56 -12.92 2.84
N THR A 159 -7.43 -12.03 2.36
CA THR A 159 -7.03 -10.91 1.51
C THR A 159 -7.31 -9.58 2.19
N ILE A 160 -6.35 -8.67 2.08
CA ILE A 160 -6.50 -7.26 2.47
C ILE A 160 -6.19 -6.36 1.29
N ILE A 161 -6.74 -5.15 1.31
CA ILE A 161 -6.44 -4.10 0.34
C ILE A 161 -5.68 -2.99 1.06
N ILE A 162 -4.55 -2.59 0.50
CA ILE A 162 -3.70 -1.53 1.04
C ILE A 162 -3.68 -0.37 0.05
N PRO A 163 -4.30 0.78 0.38
CA PRO A 163 -4.28 1.96 -0.48
C PRO A 163 -2.85 2.49 -0.68
N ASN A 164 -2.53 2.88 -1.92
CA ASN A 164 -1.23 3.46 -2.28
C ASN A 164 -1.31 4.95 -2.62
N GLY A 165 -2.53 5.49 -2.77
CA GLY A 165 -2.74 6.91 -3.00
C GLY A 165 -3.91 7.20 -3.92
N VAL A 166 -4.20 8.49 -4.04
CA VAL A 166 -5.22 9.06 -4.92
C VAL A 166 -4.60 10.28 -5.59
N ALA A 167 -4.76 10.39 -6.89
CA ALA A 167 -4.46 11.61 -7.64
C ALA A 167 -5.77 12.18 -8.18
N VAL A 168 -5.94 13.49 -8.10
CA VAL A 168 -7.15 14.23 -8.47
C VAL A 168 -6.83 15.12 -9.66
N GLU A 169 -7.69 15.16 -10.67
CA GLU A 169 -7.40 15.79 -11.97
C GLU A 169 -7.73 17.28 -12.03
N PHE A 170 -8.59 17.81 -11.16
CA PHE A 170 -9.01 19.22 -11.17
C PHE A 170 -8.96 19.81 -9.76
N ASN A 171 -8.90 21.15 -9.68
CA ASN A 171 -8.93 21.95 -8.46
C ASN A 171 -10.09 21.57 -7.55
N SER A 172 -9.93 20.54 -6.75
CA SER A 172 -10.89 20.11 -5.76
C SER A 172 -10.44 20.56 -4.38
N ARG A 173 -11.31 21.35 -3.71
CA ARG A 173 -11.10 21.79 -2.31
C ARG A 173 -11.79 20.88 -1.31
N ASP A 174 -12.65 20.01 -1.79
CA ASP A 174 -13.49 19.19 -0.95
C ASP A 174 -12.83 17.82 -0.69
N PHE A 175 -12.44 17.58 0.56
CA PHE A 175 -11.86 16.29 0.98
C PHE A 175 -12.74 15.10 0.58
N GLU A 176 -14.03 15.28 0.43
CA GLU A 176 -14.99 14.25 0.05
C GLU A 176 -14.80 13.78 -1.40
N ASP A 177 -14.24 14.62 -2.29
CA ASP A 177 -14.02 14.28 -3.70
C ASP A 177 -12.91 13.24 -3.89
N PHE A 178 -11.94 13.18 -2.98
CA PHE A 178 -10.77 12.29 -3.06
C PHE A 178 -10.66 11.29 -1.92
N SER A 179 -11.57 11.33 -0.95
CA SER A 179 -11.68 10.29 0.07
C SER A 179 -12.21 9.01 -0.54
N VAL A 180 -11.31 8.13 -0.93
CA VAL A 180 -11.62 6.84 -1.56
C VAL A 180 -11.53 5.72 -0.54
N TRP A 181 -12.58 4.89 -0.48
CA TRP A 181 -12.53 3.63 0.26
C TRP A 181 -12.63 2.44 -0.68
N TRP A 182 -12.03 1.35 -0.25
CA TRP A 182 -11.81 0.16 -1.03
C TRP A 182 -12.58 -1.03 -0.48
N VAL A 183 -13.18 -1.81 -1.36
CA VAL A 183 -13.89 -3.04 -1.01
C VAL A 183 -13.48 -4.16 -1.95
N LEU A 184 -13.16 -5.33 -1.39
CA LEU A 184 -13.11 -6.58 -2.15
C LEU A 184 -14.55 -7.07 -2.31
N THR A 185 -15.14 -6.81 -3.48
CA THR A 185 -16.56 -7.08 -3.76
C THR A 185 -16.82 -8.58 -3.89
N ASP A 186 -15.89 -9.27 -4.51
CA ASP A 186 -15.86 -10.74 -4.61
C ASP A 186 -14.40 -11.21 -4.79
N SER A 187 -14.19 -12.50 -5.07
CA SER A 187 -12.85 -13.07 -5.22
C SER A 187 -12.06 -12.53 -6.42
N THR A 188 -12.70 -11.82 -7.34
CA THR A 188 -12.09 -11.35 -8.59
C THR A 188 -12.29 -9.85 -8.85
N THR A 189 -13.00 -9.15 -7.96
CA THR A 189 -13.41 -7.76 -8.17
C THR A 189 -13.08 -6.89 -6.97
N VAL A 190 -12.34 -5.82 -7.22
CA VAL A 190 -12.08 -4.73 -6.27
C VAL A 190 -12.87 -3.51 -6.69
N THR A 191 -13.53 -2.86 -5.74
CA THR A 191 -14.28 -1.63 -5.94
C THR A 191 -13.64 -0.49 -5.15
N ALA A 192 -13.46 0.65 -5.81
CA ALA A 192 -13.10 1.91 -5.18
C ALA A 192 -14.31 2.84 -5.23
N THR A 193 -14.66 3.46 -4.10
CA THR A 193 -15.81 4.35 -3.99
C THR A 193 -15.45 5.63 -3.26
N ARG A 194 -16.21 6.72 -3.53
CA ARG A 194 -16.10 8.03 -2.86
C ARG A 194 -17.49 8.63 -2.61
N ASN A 195 -17.58 9.64 -1.75
CA ASN A 195 -18.87 10.25 -1.39
C ASN A 195 -19.43 11.19 -2.46
N THR A 196 -18.57 11.87 -3.18
CA THR A 196 -18.94 12.90 -4.17
C THR A 196 -18.35 12.58 -5.53
N SER A 197 -18.75 13.35 -6.54
CA SER A 197 -18.38 13.13 -7.93
C SER A 197 -17.84 14.42 -8.59
N GLY A 198 -17.27 15.33 -7.77
CA GLY A 198 -16.87 16.67 -8.22
C GLY A 198 -15.67 16.70 -9.17
N SER A 199 -14.77 15.74 -9.10
CA SER A 199 -13.55 15.69 -9.93
C SER A 199 -13.22 14.26 -10.35
N PRO A 200 -12.60 14.03 -11.51
CA PRO A 200 -12.02 12.71 -11.81
C PRO A 200 -10.88 12.40 -10.86
N VAL A 201 -10.76 11.16 -10.44
CA VAL A 201 -9.66 10.71 -9.59
C VAL A 201 -9.08 9.38 -10.09
N THR A 202 -7.79 9.18 -9.87
CA THR A 202 -7.16 7.88 -10.02
C THR A 202 -6.74 7.38 -8.66
N ALA A 203 -7.33 6.27 -8.22
CA ALA A 203 -7.01 5.63 -6.97
C ALA A 203 -6.16 4.38 -7.19
N THR A 204 -5.10 4.20 -6.40
CA THR A 204 -4.21 3.03 -6.48
C THR A 204 -4.16 2.27 -5.16
N ALA A 205 -4.04 0.95 -5.25
CA ALA A 205 -3.93 0.06 -4.10
C ALA A 205 -3.11 -1.19 -4.44
N THR A 206 -2.69 -1.91 -3.42
CA THR A 206 -2.17 -3.27 -3.53
C THR A 206 -3.14 -4.23 -2.85
N VAL A 207 -3.62 -5.22 -3.60
CA VAL A 207 -4.34 -6.38 -3.05
C VAL A 207 -3.30 -7.38 -2.59
N LEU A 208 -3.37 -7.80 -1.33
CA LEU A 208 -2.42 -8.74 -0.72
C LEU A 208 -3.18 -9.93 -0.15
N GLU A 209 -2.91 -11.13 -0.67
CA GLU A 209 -3.44 -12.40 -0.19
C GLU A 209 -2.39 -13.15 0.61
N PHE A 210 -2.76 -13.64 1.78
CA PHE A 210 -1.94 -14.54 2.61
C PHE A 210 -2.19 -16.00 2.21
N LEU A 211 -1.11 -16.76 1.93
CA LEU A 211 -1.16 -18.16 1.48
C LEU A 211 -1.28 -19.17 2.62
#